data_b6895510353126cd5aa4dd4c94417879
#
_entry.id   b6895510353126cd5aa4dd4c94417879
#
_cell.length_a   1.000
_cell.length_b   1.000
_cell.length_c   1.000
_cell.angle_alpha   90.00
_cell.angle_beta   90.00
_cell.angle_gamma   90.00
#
_symmetry.space_group_name_H-M   'P 1'
#
loop_
_entity.id
_entity.type
_entity.pdbx_description
1 polymer ?
#
loop_
_entity_poly.entity_id
_entity_poly.type
_entity_poly.pdbx_seq_one_letter_code
_entity_poly.pdbx_strand_id
1 'polypeptide(L)'
;NFSDSASATEAYAIRHDHGSTVINGDTNINMVGAGGSGLRAINGTVEFNGNTVINLIGDVAYIDRYVPAFGIWNGATPYGVTPTTGAHVKLTGNTQINTTGAGSAAVVTELAGGTTEFFGSTKITTAGDSGKWGRGSGSDIGAHGVYNKAGTTNFHGNLFIDTTGQDATAIHALSGQVNLNHYSDGTEALAVITTAK
;
A
#
# COMPACT_ATOMS: atom_id res chain seq x y z
N ASN A 1 -8.02 -14.51 -9.31
CA ASN A 1 -9.21 -13.92 -8.71
C ASN A 1 -9.48 -14.62 -7.40
N PHE A 2 -9.32 -13.93 -6.30
CA PHE A 2 -9.73 -14.39 -4.99
C PHE A 2 -11.04 -13.67 -4.67
N SER A 3 -12.14 -14.39 -4.60
CA SER A 3 -13.40 -13.89 -4.10
C SER A 3 -13.66 -14.53 -2.76
N ASP A 4 -13.76 -13.74 -1.70
CA ASP A 4 -14.20 -14.27 -0.41
C ASP A 4 -15.61 -13.80 -0.12
N SER A 5 -16.47 -14.78 0.11
CA SER A 5 -17.84 -14.56 0.54
C SER A 5 -17.93 -14.78 2.04
N ALA A 6 -18.17 -13.73 2.79
CA ALA A 6 -18.79 -13.74 4.12
C ALA A 6 -17.97 -14.28 5.32
N SER A 7 -16.71 -14.67 5.20
CA SER A 7 -15.84 -14.86 6.36
C SER A 7 -14.74 -13.82 6.29
N ALA A 8 -14.76 -12.86 7.19
CA ALA A 8 -13.74 -11.84 7.26
C ALA A 8 -12.40 -12.48 7.64
N THR A 9 -11.64 -12.88 6.64
CA THR A 9 -10.28 -13.42 6.79
C THR A 9 -9.30 -12.46 6.14
N GLU A 10 -8.14 -12.30 6.74
CA GLU A 10 -7.05 -11.59 6.08
C GLU A 10 -6.64 -12.35 4.82
N ALA A 11 -6.87 -11.79 3.65
CA ALA A 11 -6.45 -12.35 2.38
C ALA A 11 -5.30 -11.55 1.78
N TYR A 12 -4.33 -12.22 1.22
CA TYR A 12 -3.17 -11.60 0.57
C TYR A 12 -2.97 -12.23 -0.80
N ALA A 13 -2.84 -11.42 -1.85
CA ALA A 13 -2.43 -11.96 -3.14
C ALA A 13 -0.97 -12.42 -3.08
N ILE A 14 -0.12 -11.63 -2.43
CA ILE A 14 1.27 -11.97 -2.17
C ILE A 14 1.55 -11.71 -0.68
N ARG A 15 2.01 -12.75 0.00
CA ARG A 15 2.52 -12.64 1.37
C ARG A 15 3.99 -12.98 1.39
N HIS A 16 4.80 -12.05 1.92
CA HIS A 16 6.23 -12.19 2.09
C HIS A 16 6.58 -11.94 3.56
N ASP A 17 7.02 -12.97 4.25
CA ASP A 17 7.35 -12.88 5.67
C ASP A 17 8.84 -12.55 5.87
N HIS A 18 9.74 -13.27 5.16
CA HIS A 18 11.19 -13.12 5.29
C HIS A 18 11.93 -13.54 4.02
N GLY A 19 13.21 -13.18 3.90
CA GLY A 19 14.08 -13.60 2.80
C GLY A 19 13.95 -12.70 1.57
N SER A 20 13.89 -13.28 0.40
CA SER A 20 13.81 -12.55 -0.88
C SER A 20 12.75 -13.15 -1.79
N THR A 21 11.90 -12.30 -2.34
CA THR A 21 10.94 -12.65 -3.40
C THR A 21 11.22 -11.75 -4.60
N VAL A 22 11.47 -12.35 -5.75
CA VAL A 22 11.67 -11.64 -7.01
C VAL A 22 10.63 -12.11 -8.02
N ILE A 23 9.89 -11.16 -8.57
CA ILE A 23 8.86 -11.40 -9.58
C ILE A 23 9.33 -10.76 -10.88
N ASN A 24 9.65 -11.59 -11.87
CA ASN A 24 10.08 -11.15 -13.17
C ASN A 24 8.88 -11.07 -14.12
N GLY A 25 8.78 -9.98 -14.87
CA GLY A 25 7.69 -9.71 -15.78
C GLY A 25 6.53 -8.95 -15.14
N ASP A 26 5.52 -8.67 -15.94
CA ASP A 26 4.38 -7.85 -15.52
C ASP A 26 3.50 -8.58 -14.51
N THR A 27 3.04 -7.84 -13.50
CA THR A 27 2.23 -8.36 -12.41
C THR A 27 0.85 -7.70 -12.41
N ASN A 28 -0.21 -8.51 -12.34
CA ASN A 28 -1.58 -8.03 -12.23
C ASN A 28 -2.28 -8.71 -11.04
N ILE A 29 -2.63 -7.91 -10.03
CA ILE A 29 -3.31 -8.35 -8.83
C ILE A 29 -4.72 -7.75 -8.84
N ASN A 30 -5.74 -8.61 -8.83
CA ASN A 30 -7.13 -8.20 -8.70
C ASN A 30 -7.72 -8.91 -7.50
N MET A 31 -8.12 -8.15 -6.49
CA MET A 31 -8.74 -8.66 -5.29
C MET A 31 -10.09 -8.00 -5.05
N VAL A 32 -11.05 -8.84 -4.67
CA VAL A 32 -12.40 -8.40 -4.28
C VAL A 32 -12.70 -9.02 -2.92
N GLY A 33 -13.08 -8.21 -1.98
CA GLY A 33 -13.42 -8.66 -0.62
C GLY A 33 -12.85 -7.75 0.47
N ALA A 34 -13.46 -7.79 1.63
CA ALA A 34 -13.05 -6.97 2.76
C ALA A 34 -11.75 -7.48 3.41
N GLY A 35 -10.88 -6.59 3.85
CA GLY A 35 -9.63 -6.91 4.57
C GLY A 35 -8.54 -7.56 3.74
N GLY A 36 -8.65 -7.53 2.41
CA GLY A 36 -7.64 -8.09 1.51
C GLY A 36 -6.52 -7.12 1.18
N SER A 37 -5.27 -7.59 1.06
CA SER A 37 -4.16 -6.76 0.60
C SER A 37 -3.47 -7.37 -0.62
N GLY A 38 -3.06 -6.51 -1.56
CA GLY A 38 -2.34 -6.96 -2.76
C GLY A 38 -1.00 -7.57 -2.40
N LEU A 39 -0.14 -6.80 -1.78
CA LEU A 39 1.12 -7.25 -1.19
C LEU A 39 1.10 -7.01 0.32
N ARG A 40 1.42 -8.03 1.09
CA ARG A 40 1.84 -7.90 2.47
C ARG A 40 3.29 -8.32 2.60
N ALA A 41 4.18 -7.40 2.98
CA ALA A 41 5.58 -7.67 3.26
C ALA A 41 5.88 -7.36 4.74
N ILE A 42 6.52 -8.30 5.45
CA ILE A 42 6.83 -8.15 6.87
C ILE A 42 8.28 -7.71 7.04
N ASN A 43 9.21 -8.46 6.45
CA ASN A 43 10.64 -8.23 6.51
C ASN A 43 11.30 -8.82 5.27
N GLY A 44 12.58 -8.51 5.01
CA GLY A 44 13.32 -9.01 3.84
C GLY A 44 13.12 -8.14 2.59
N THR A 45 13.19 -8.74 1.42
CA THR A 45 13.15 -8.01 0.15
C THR A 45 12.09 -8.55 -0.79
N VAL A 46 11.30 -7.67 -1.39
CA VAL A 46 10.36 -8.01 -2.47
C VAL A 46 10.66 -7.12 -3.67
N GLU A 47 10.89 -7.73 -4.83
CA GLU A 47 11.20 -7.00 -6.05
C GLU A 47 10.25 -7.39 -7.18
N PHE A 48 9.66 -6.38 -7.83
CA PHE A 48 8.84 -6.50 -9.04
C PHE A 48 9.63 -5.90 -10.20
N ASN A 49 10.04 -6.74 -11.16
CA ASN A 49 10.88 -6.35 -12.29
C ASN A 49 10.11 -6.08 -13.59
N GLY A 50 8.83 -5.86 -13.50
CA GLY A 50 7.96 -5.48 -14.61
C GLY A 50 6.95 -4.44 -14.19
N ASN A 51 6.01 -4.13 -15.08
CA ASN A 51 4.90 -3.26 -14.72
C ASN A 51 4.00 -3.95 -13.69
N THR A 52 3.48 -3.19 -12.74
CA THR A 52 2.66 -3.72 -11.67
C THR A 52 1.31 -3.02 -11.64
N VAL A 53 0.23 -3.79 -11.68
CA VAL A 53 -1.13 -3.31 -11.51
C VAL A 53 -1.76 -4.00 -10.31
N ILE A 54 -2.28 -3.22 -9.37
CA ILE A 54 -2.98 -3.70 -8.19
C ILE A 54 -4.36 -3.06 -8.14
N ASN A 55 -5.40 -3.87 -8.23
CA ASN A 55 -6.78 -3.44 -8.09
C ASN A 55 -7.38 -4.11 -6.86
N LEU A 56 -7.85 -3.29 -5.93
CA LEU A 56 -8.51 -3.74 -4.71
C LEU A 56 -9.91 -3.14 -4.64
N ILE A 57 -10.89 -4.01 -4.47
CA ILE A 57 -12.28 -3.64 -4.25
C ILE A 57 -12.71 -4.26 -2.92
N GLY A 58 -12.75 -3.47 -1.86
CA GLY A 58 -13.17 -3.99 -0.57
C GLY A 58 -12.95 -3.03 0.59
N ASP A 59 -13.85 -3.11 1.53
CA ASP A 59 -13.84 -2.31 2.74
C ASP A 59 -12.95 -2.94 3.82
N VAL A 60 -12.90 -2.28 4.97
CA VAL A 60 -12.35 -2.84 6.20
C VAL A 60 -13.12 -4.10 6.58
N ALA A 61 -12.41 -5.18 6.87
CA ALA A 61 -12.98 -6.37 7.51
C ALA A 61 -12.86 -6.28 9.04
N TYR A 62 -13.80 -6.90 9.75
CA TYR A 62 -13.68 -7.13 11.18
C TYR A 62 -13.64 -8.64 11.46
N ILE A 63 -12.52 -9.10 12.04
CA ILE A 63 -12.33 -10.49 12.44
C ILE A 63 -12.27 -10.63 13.97
N ASP A 64 -11.26 -10.20 14.60
CA ASP A 64 -11.06 -9.88 16.03
C ASP A 64 -10.46 -8.48 16.17
N ARG A 65 -10.22 -7.86 15.04
CA ARG A 65 -9.72 -6.51 14.81
C ARG A 65 -10.21 -6.00 13.47
N TYR A 66 -10.08 -4.71 13.27
CA TYR A 66 -10.33 -4.08 11.97
C TYR A 66 -9.10 -4.24 11.08
N VAL A 67 -9.28 -4.83 9.90
CA VAL A 67 -8.25 -5.07 8.89
C VAL A 67 -8.64 -4.34 7.61
N PRO A 68 -7.95 -3.26 7.27
CA PRO A 68 -8.17 -2.56 6.02
C PRO A 68 -7.65 -3.35 4.82
N ALA A 69 -8.13 -3.01 3.63
CA ALA A 69 -7.61 -3.53 2.38
C ALA A 69 -6.53 -2.57 1.86
N PHE A 70 -5.27 -3.01 1.80
CA PHE A 70 -4.15 -2.20 1.35
C PHE A 70 -3.58 -2.70 0.02
N GLY A 71 -3.25 -1.78 -0.90
CA GLY A 71 -2.56 -2.15 -2.14
C GLY A 71 -1.21 -2.80 -1.84
N ILE A 72 -0.33 -2.05 -1.18
CA ILE A 72 0.96 -2.52 -0.67
C ILE A 72 0.99 -2.22 0.84
N TRP A 73 1.23 -3.26 1.63
CA TRP A 73 1.41 -3.14 3.06
C TRP A 73 2.82 -3.60 3.45
N ASN A 74 3.72 -2.65 3.60
CA ASN A 74 5.11 -2.87 3.98
C ASN A 74 5.31 -2.65 5.49
N GLY A 75 5.89 -3.64 6.16
CA GLY A 75 6.10 -3.63 7.60
C GLY A 75 4.87 -4.08 8.39
N ALA A 76 4.01 -4.88 7.77
CA ALA A 76 2.84 -5.44 8.44
C ALA A 76 3.23 -6.18 9.71
N THR A 77 2.59 -5.83 10.83
CA THR A 77 2.86 -6.48 12.11
C THR A 77 2.02 -7.76 12.24
N PRO A 78 2.62 -8.97 12.18
CA PRO A 78 1.87 -10.20 12.42
C PRO A 78 1.36 -10.24 13.85
N TYR A 79 0.27 -10.98 14.04
CA TYR A 79 -0.24 -11.22 15.39
C TYR A 79 0.80 -11.91 16.28
N GLY A 80 1.11 -11.30 17.43
CA GLY A 80 2.04 -11.89 18.43
C GLY A 80 3.52 -11.78 18.08
N VAL A 81 3.87 -11.16 16.95
CA VAL A 81 5.27 -10.89 16.58
C VAL A 81 5.39 -9.40 16.27
N THR A 82 6.37 -8.76 16.89
CA THR A 82 6.71 -7.36 16.58
C THR A 82 7.96 -7.38 15.73
N PRO A 83 7.88 -7.26 14.38
CA PRO A 83 9.08 -7.10 13.57
C PRO A 83 9.75 -5.78 13.97
N THR A 84 11.06 -5.79 14.05
CA THR A 84 11.86 -4.61 14.42
C THR A 84 12.14 -3.70 13.22
N THR A 85 12.03 -4.24 12.01
CA THR A 85 12.29 -3.52 10.76
C THR A 85 11.25 -3.93 9.71
N GLY A 86 10.84 -3.00 8.87
CA GLY A 86 10.01 -3.29 7.69
C GLY A 86 10.82 -3.91 6.55
N ALA A 87 10.12 -4.37 5.52
CA ALA A 87 10.72 -4.93 4.33
C ALA A 87 11.28 -3.85 3.38
N HIS A 88 12.12 -4.28 2.44
CA HIS A 88 12.48 -3.50 1.27
C HIS A 88 11.62 -3.96 0.09
N VAL A 89 10.69 -3.11 -0.33
CA VAL A 89 9.81 -3.35 -1.47
C VAL A 89 10.23 -2.46 -2.62
N LYS A 90 10.54 -3.06 -3.77
CA LYS A 90 11.05 -2.36 -4.95
C LYS A 90 10.20 -2.69 -6.18
N LEU A 91 9.73 -1.66 -6.88
CA LEU A 91 8.98 -1.76 -8.12
C LEU A 91 9.73 -1.01 -9.22
N THR A 92 10.28 -1.76 -10.19
CA THR A 92 11.16 -1.17 -11.22
C THR A 92 10.40 -0.64 -12.43
N GLY A 93 9.29 -1.27 -12.80
CA GLY A 93 8.43 -0.83 -13.89
C GLY A 93 7.39 0.21 -13.49
N ASN A 94 6.52 0.57 -14.42
CA ASN A 94 5.40 1.43 -14.12
C ASN A 94 4.43 0.74 -13.15
N THR A 95 3.91 1.51 -12.21
CA THR A 95 3.01 0.97 -11.18
C THR A 95 1.66 1.69 -11.24
N GLN A 96 0.58 0.92 -11.19
CA GLN A 96 -0.76 1.41 -11.02
C GLN A 96 -1.42 0.72 -9.82
N ILE A 97 -1.94 1.51 -8.87
CA ILE A 97 -2.65 0.98 -7.70
C ILE A 97 -4.01 1.67 -7.63
N ASN A 98 -5.06 0.88 -7.69
CA ASN A 98 -6.43 1.34 -7.54
C ASN A 98 -7.04 0.67 -6.32
N THR A 99 -7.52 1.45 -5.37
CA THR A 99 -8.26 0.93 -4.21
C THR A 99 -9.61 1.60 -4.11
N THR A 100 -10.63 0.80 -3.80
CA THR A 100 -11.96 1.29 -3.48
C THR A 100 -12.43 0.66 -2.18
N GLY A 101 -12.99 1.47 -1.30
CA GLY A 101 -13.50 1.00 -0.01
C GLY A 101 -13.00 1.83 1.17
N ALA A 102 -13.77 1.79 2.23
CA ALA A 102 -13.48 2.56 3.43
C ALA A 102 -12.15 2.14 4.08
N GLY A 103 -11.26 3.11 4.36
CA GLY A 103 -9.95 2.89 4.96
C GLY A 103 -8.93 2.17 4.09
N SER A 104 -9.19 2.00 2.79
CA SER A 104 -8.36 1.22 1.87
C SER A 104 -7.25 2.06 1.26
N ALA A 105 -6.12 2.19 1.95
CA ALA A 105 -4.98 2.93 1.43
C ALA A 105 -4.23 2.15 0.34
N ALA A 106 -3.68 2.88 -0.65
CA ALA A 106 -2.96 2.23 -1.74
C ALA A 106 -1.57 1.74 -1.30
N VAL A 107 -0.80 2.58 -0.62
CA VAL A 107 0.54 2.23 -0.13
C VAL A 107 0.65 2.53 1.36
N VAL A 108 1.03 1.54 2.15
CA VAL A 108 1.27 1.69 3.58
C VAL A 108 2.69 1.22 3.89
N THR A 109 3.51 2.12 4.47
CA THR A 109 4.83 1.77 5.01
C THR A 109 4.80 2.01 6.52
N GLU A 110 4.70 0.91 7.28
CA GLU A 110 4.33 0.95 8.70
C GLU A 110 5.51 1.00 9.65
N LEU A 111 6.59 0.27 9.37
CA LEU A 111 7.70 0.11 10.29
C LEU A 111 8.94 0.89 9.89
N ALA A 112 9.67 1.37 10.89
CA ALA A 112 10.98 1.98 10.71
C ALA A 112 11.94 1.01 9.99
N GLY A 113 12.82 1.55 9.15
CA GLY A 113 13.75 0.76 8.32
C GLY A 113 13.10 0.07 7.12
N GLY A 114 11.78 0.04 7.04
CA GLY A 114 11.08 -0.40 5.83
C GLY A 114 11.17 0.66 4.72
N THR A 115 11.37 0.20 3.48
CA THR A 115 11.37 1.07 2.30
C THR A 115 10.44 0.53 1.24
N THR A 116 9.69 1.43 0.61
CA THR A 116 8.89 1.13 -0.58
C THR A 116 9.34 2.06 -1.70
N GLU A 117 9.85 1.51 -2.79
CA GLU A 117 10.50 2.29 -3.85
C GLU A 117 9.83 2.04 -5.20
N PHE A 118 9.47 3.12 -5.87
CA PHE A 118 8.86 3.14 -7.19
C PHE A 118 9.81 3.82 -8.17
N PHE A 119 10.38 3.04 -9.10
CA PHE A 119 11.34 3.57 -10.07
C PHE A 119 10.69 4.06 -11.37
N GLY A 120 9.62 3.39 -11.81
CA GLY A 120 8.83 3.83 -12.96
C GLY A 120 7.78 4.88 -12.61
N SER A 121 6.99 5.27 -13.59
CA SER A 121 5.83 6.13 -13.34
C SER A 121 4.82 5.42 -12.45
N THR A 122 4.32 6.12 -11.43
CA THR A 122 3.35 5.59 -10.49
C THR A 122 2.04 6.35 -10.57
N LYS A 123 0.94 5.60 -10.74
CA LYS A 123 -0.42 6.11 -10.67
C LYS A 123 -1.16 5.46 -9.52
N ILE A 124 -1.68 6.27 -8.62
CA ILE A 124 -2.48 5.85 -7.48
C ILE A 124 -3.86 6.46 -7.60
N THR A 125 -4.89 5.64 -7.47
CA THR A 125 -6.28 6.09 -7.37
C THR A 125 -6.90 5.44 -6.15
N THR A 126 -7.44 6.25 -5.23
CA THR A 126 -8.18 5.74 -4.09
C THR A 126 -9.57 6.36 -4.06
N ALA A 127 -10.58 5.53 -3.79
CA ALA A 127 -11.94 5.98 -3.64
C ALA A 127 -12.58 5.28 -2.44
N GLY A 128 -12.85 6.03 -1.39
CA GLY A 128 -13.45 5.51 -0.16
C GLY A 128 -13.29 6.47 1.00
N ASP A 129 -14.21 6.39 1.91
CA ASP A 129 -14.20 7.20 3.13
C ASP A 129 -13.22 6.61 4.17
N SER A 130 -13.13 7.25 5.33
CA SER A 130 -12.40 6.69 6.46
C SER A 130 -12.99 5.35 6.91
N GLY A 131 -12.12 4.45 7.35
CA GLY A 131 -12.45 3.16 7.94
C GLY A 131 -11.78 2.98 9.28
N LYS A 132 -11.80 1.76 9.80
CA LYS A 132 -11.15 1.42 11.07
C LYS A 132 -9.93 0.53 10.82
N TRP A 133 -8.92 0.66 11.67
CA TRP A 133 -7.74 -0.19 11.68
C TRP A 133 -7.32 -0.52 13.11
N GLY A 134 -7.03 -1.78 13.37
CA GLY A 134 -6.53 -2.24 14.66
C GLY A 134 -7.56 -2.89 15.55
N ARG A 135 -7.24 -3.06 16.82
CA ARG A 135 -8.05 -3.77 17.81
C ARG A 135 -9.03 -2.88 18.57
N GLY A 136 -9.98 -3.49 19.20
CA GLY A 136 -10.99 -2.82 20.02
C GLY A 136 -11.87 -1.91 19.17
N SER A 137 -11.95 -0.63 19.51
CA SER A 137 -12.66 0.36 18.72
C SER A 137 -11.96 0.71 17.41
N GLY A 138 -10.71 0.24 17.23
CA GLY A 138 -9.85 0.62 16.11
C GLY A 138 -9.47 2.11 16.13
N SER A 139 -8.52 2.46 15.30
CA SER A 139 -8.19 3.85 14.96
C SER A 139 -8.77 4.17 13.59
N ASP A 140 -9.19 5.41 13.39
CA ASP A 140 -9.63 5.84 12.08
C ASP A 140 -8.43 5.88 11.10
N ILE A 141 -8.64 5.41 9.90
CA ILE A 141 -7.71 5.50 8.79
C ILE A 141 -8.48 5.93 7.54
N GLY A 142 -7.99 6.96 6.86
CA GLY A 142 -8.54 7.38 5.58
C GLY A 142 -8.14 6.43 4.44
N ALA A 143 -8.87 6.48 3.34
CA ALA A 143 -8.47 5.81 2.10
C ALA A 143 -7.34 6.60 1.43
N HIS A 144 -6.18 6.63 2.08
CA HIS A 144 -5.04 7.44 1.65
C HIS A 144 -4.38 6.88 0.39
N GLY A 145 -3.85 7.76 -0.46
CA GLY A 145 -2.95 7.33 -1.54
C GLY A 145 -1.68 6.69 -0.97
N VAL A 146 -0.96 7.43 -0.13
CA VAL A 146 0.22 6.95 0.59
C VAL A 146 0.06 7.23 2.08
N TYR A 147 0.16 6.20 2.90
CA TYR A 147 0.17 6.31 4.35
C TYR A 147 1.52 5.83 4.89
N ASN A 148 2.33 6.75 5.34
CA ASN A 148 3.67 6.45 5.85
C ASN A 148 3.71 6.63 7.36
N LYS A 149 3.66 5.51 8.09
CA LYS A 149 3.57 5.53 9.56
C LYS A 149 4.95 5.71 10.20
N ALA A 150 5.99 5.01 9.71
CA ALA A 150 7.32 5.10 10.29
C ALA A 150 8.49 4.75 9.33
N GLY A 151 8.25 4.26 8.13
CA GLY A 151 9.30 3.91 7.17
C GLY A 151 9.55 5.00 6.12
N THR A 152 10.02 4.60 4.96
CA THR A 152 10.31 5.51 3.85
C THR A 152 9.61 5.04 2.57
N THR A 153 8.94 5.94 1.88
CA THR A 153 8.39 5.69 0.54
C THR A 153 9.04 6.65 -0.45
N ASN A 154 9.67 6.11 -1.49
CA ASN A 154 10.40 6.86 -2.49
C ASN A 154 9.73 6.73 -3.86
N PHE A 155 9.46 7.84 -4.50
CA PHE A 155 9.02 7.91 -5.89
C PHE A 155 10.13 8.51 -6.73
N HIS A 156 10.79 7.68 -7.52
CA HIS A 156 11.89 8.11 -8.40
C HIS A 156 11.37 8.58 -9.77
N GLY A 157 10.23 8.05 -10.22
CA GLY A 157 9.57 8.44 -11.46
C GLY A 157 8.41 9.41 -11.25
N ASN A 158 7.66 9.67 -12.32
CA ASN A 158 6.47 10.52 -12.24
C ASN A 158 5.42 9.93 -11.28
N LEU A 159 4.78 10.80 -10.51
CA LEU A 159 3.76 10.42 -9.54
C LEU A 159 2.43 11.12 -9.86
N PHE A 160 1.36 10.33 -9.97
CA PHE A 160 0.00 10.80 -10.10
C PHE A 160 -0.82 10.17 -8.98
N ILE A 161 -1.39 11.00 -8.10
CA ILE A 161 -2.28 10.55 -7.03
C ILE A 161 -3.62 11.26 -7.18
N ASP A 162 -4.68 10.46 -7.22
CA ASP A 162 -6.05 10.93 -7.18
C ASP A 162 -6.80 10.22 -6.05
N THR A 163 -7.23 10.98 -5.04
CA THR A 163 -7.94 10.46 -3.88
C THR A 163 -9.29 11.12 -3.75
N THR A 164 -10.32 10.30 -3.54
CA THR A 164 -11.68 10.76 -3.27
C THR A 164 -12.23 10.10 -2.02
N GLY A 165 -12.99 10.85 -1.23
CA GLY A 165 -13.64 10.35 -0.02
C GLY A 165 -13.36 11.21 1.21
N GLN A 166 -14.21 11.04 2.21
CA GLN A 166 -14.09 11.78 3.48
C GLN A 166 -12.83 11.31 4.23
N ASP A 167 -12.04 12.27 4.71
CA ASP A 167 -10.78 12.06 5.44
C ASP A 167 -9.70 11.31 4.63
N ALA A 168 -9.86 11.16 3.32
CA ALA A 168 -8.84 10.66 2.43
C ALA A 168 -7.78 11.75 2.15
N THR A 169 -6.52 11.36 2.16
CA THR A 169 -5.39 12.25 1.90
C THR A 169 -4.47 11.62 0.88
N ALA A 170 -4.02 12.37 -0.11
CA ALA A 170 -3.11 11.83 -1.12
C ALA A 170 -1.82 11.28 -0.49
N ILE A 171 -1.19 12.06 0.38
CA ILE A 171 0.02 11.63 1.11
C ILE A 171 -0.15 12.00 2.58
N HIS A 172 -0.13 10.99 3.45
CA HIS A 172 -0.18 11.15 4.89
C HIS A 172 1.07 10.53 5.51
N ALA A 173 2.02 11.35 5.94
CA ALA A 173 3.20 10.92 6.66
C ALA A 173 3.04 11.25 8.16
N LEU A 174 3.03 10.22 9.01
CA LEU A 174 2.87 10.39 10.45
C LEU A 174 4.22 10.60 11.15
N SER A 175 5.17 9.68 10.96
CA SER A 175 6.55 9.80 11.47
C SER A 175 7.59 9.24 10.50
N GLY A 176 7.18 8.77 9.33
CA GLY A 176 8.06 8.32 8.27
C GLY A 176 8.34 9.41 7.24
N GLN A 177 8.99 9.04 6.16
CA GLN A 177 9.36 9.92 5.07
C GLN A 177 8.70 9.51 3.76
N VAL A 178 8.22 10.48 3.01
CA VAL A 178 7.80 10.31 1.61
C VAL A 178 8.65 11.26 0.76
N ASN A 179 9.44 10.68 -0.13
CA ASN A 179 10.36 11.43 -0.97
C ASN A 179 9.85 11.40 -2.42
N LEU A 180 9.70 12.57 -2.99
CA LEU A 180 9.44 12.79 -4.40
C LEU A 180 10.79 13.17 -5.02
N ASN A 181 11.47 12.18 -5.59
CA ASN A 181 12.86 12.36 -5.99
C ASN A 181 12.96 12.75 -7.47
N HIS A 182 14.06 13.39 -7.81
CA HIS A 182 14.47 13.58 -9.18
C HIS A 182 14.97 12.25 -9.77
N TYR A 183 14.88 12.10 -11.08
CA TYR A 183 15.59 11.04 -11.76
C TYR A 183 17.10 11.16 -11.51
N SER A 184 17.80 10.03 -11.53
CA SER A 184 19.24 9.98 -11.32
C SER A 184 20.06 10.76 -12.37
N ASP A 185 19.45 11.08 -13.51
CA ASP A 185 20.02 11.89 -14.59
C ASP A 185 19.81 13.41 -14.42
N GLY A 186 19.20 13.83 -13.31
CA GLY A 186 18.92 15.24 -13.01
C GLY A 186 17.64 15.79 -13.64
N THR A 187 16.82 14.97 -14.31
CA THR A 187 15.49 15.37 -14.74
C THR A 187 14.52 15.38 -13.56
N GLU A 188 13.62 16.37 -13.53
CA GLU A 188 12.62 16.45 -12.48
C GLU A 188 11.46 15.50 -12.74
N ALA A 189 11.08 14.72 -11.74
CA ALA A 189 9.87 13.92 -11.79
C ALA A 189 8.64 14.82 -11.58
N LEU A 190 7.61 14.61 -12.39
CA LEU A 190 6.33 15.31 -12.25
C LEU A 190 5.51 14.64 -11.13
N ALA A 191 5.04 15.45 -10.18
CA ALA A 191 4.04 15.03 -9.22
C ALA A 191 2.73 15.79 -9.44
N VAL A 192 1.65 15.07 -9.69
CA VAL A 192 0.29 15.61 -9.79
C VAL A 192 -0.56 14.96 -8.71
N ILE A 193 -1.10 15.78 -7.82
CA ILE A 193 -1.85 15.33 -6.66
C ILE A 193 -3.21 16.00 -6.67
N THR A 194 -4.26 15.19 -6.70
CA THR A 194 -5.65 15.64 -6.63
C THR A 194 -6.35 15.00 -5.45
N THR A 195 -7.08 15.78 -4.69
CA THR A 195 -7.96 15.30 -3.62
C THR A 195 -9.34 15.91 -3.80
N ALA A 196 -10.38 15.11 -3.69
CA ALA A 196 -11.76 15.57 -3.74
C ALA A 196 -12.55 14.96 -2.57
N LYS A 197 -13.50 15.74 -2.05
CA LYS A 197 -14.45 15.33 -0.99
C LYS A 197 -15.76 14.92 -1.60
#